data_81f97b87963cedb82d209fdfa8094846
#
_entry.id   81f97b87963cedb82d209fdfa8094846
#
_cell.length_a   1.000
_cell.length_b   1.000
_cell.length_c   1.000
_cell.angle_alpha   90.00
_cell.angle_beta   90.00
_cell.angle_gamma   90.00
#
_symmetry.space_group_name_H-M   'P 1'
#
loop_
_entity.id
_entity.type
_entity.pdbx_description
1 polymer ?
#
loop_
_entity_poly.entity_id
_entity_poly.type
_entity_poly.pdbx_seq_one_letter_code
_entity_poly.pdbx_strand_id
1 'polypeptide(L)'
;MPSRIVLAILATAVSVALGFSPANAQQLPQPPQSLRLYVLDCGIITPPNVDNYGLKPNEVADTRMVTPCFLIVHPRGSLIWDTGEIPDSAFKEGGSPQKLNNYTVVRPLLPQLAAIGYTPANITYMALSHYHGDHVANANLFAGSTWIVQKGDRDPILAPRPVPPPATGRVPDPKFFEGLANSKTVLLNGEDHDVFGDGTVVIKSTPGHTPGHQALYLKLAKTGNVLLSGDLYHYPEEITYKKIPSFDSNKEQTAKSREMIEAFVKQNNAQL
;
A
#
# COMPACT_ATOMS: atom_id res chain seq x y z
N MET A 1 61.78 -51.51 -51.36
CA MET A 1 60.45 -51.42 -50.75
C MET A 1 60.45 -50.20 -49.83
N PRO A 2 59.73 -49.13 -50.13
CA PRO A 2 59.79 -47.91 -49.29
C PRO A 2 58.71 -47.95 -48.21
N SER A 3 59.12 -47.66 -46.96
CA SER A 3 58.26 -47.56 -45.79
C SER A 3 57.43 -46.29 -45.85
N ARG A 4 56.14 -46.45 -45.65
CA ARG A 4 55.18 -45.29 -45.50
C ARG A 4 55.13 -44.87 -44.05
N ILE A 5 55.53 -43.62 -43.78
CA ILE A 5 55.34 -42.96 -42.49
C ILE A 5 53.94 -42.36 -42.49
N VAL A 6 53.09 -42.81 -41.52
CA VAL A 6 51.74 -42.28 -41.31
C VAL A 6 51.87 -41.23 -40.23
N LEU A 7 51.67 -39.97 -40.60
CA LEU A 7 51.66 -38.83 -39.67
C LEU A 7 50.25 -38.69 -39.07
N ALA A 8 50.08 -38.98 -37.76
CA ALA A 8 48.83 -38.77 -37.04
C ALA A 8 48.76 -37.35 -36.56
N ILE A 9 47.80 -36.57 -37.08
CA ILE A 9 47.52 -35.21 -36.61
C ILE A 9 46.52 -35.33 -35.45
N LEU A 10 46.96 -35.03 -34.20
CA LEU A 10 46.12 -34.86 -33.06
C LEU A 10 45.44 -33.44 -33.12
N ALA A 11 44.16 -33.39 -33.36
CA ALA A 11 43.36 -32.18 -33.23
C ALA A 11 42.89 -32.03 -31.77
N THR A 12 43.48 -31.06 -31.05
CA THR A 12 43.03 -30.67 -29.71
C THR A 12 41.84 -29.71 -29.84
N ALA A 13 40.65 -30.21 -29.52
CA ALA A 13 39.46 -29.37 -29.41
C ALA A 13 39.51 -28.59 -28.09
N VAL A 14 39.70 -27.29 -28.17
CA VAL A 14 39.57 -26.35 -27.01
C VAL A 14 38.09 -26.05 -26.86
N SER A 15 37.44 -26.66 -25.88
CA SER A 15 36.07 -26.32 -25.48
C SER A 15 36.10 -25.03 -24.64
N VAL A 16 35.70 -23.90 -25.22
CA VAL A 16 35.44 -22.66 -24.46
C VAL A 16 34.08 -22.82 -23.80
N ALA A 17 34.09 -23.14 -22.51
CA ALA A 17 32.89 -23.07 -21.68
C ALA A 17 32.54 -21.58 -21.44
N LEU A 18 31.56 -21.09 -22.18
CA LEU A 18 30.93 -19.78 -21.84
C LEU A 18 30.21 -19.96 -20.52
N GLY A 19 30.85 -19.51 -19.46
CA GLY A 19 30.24 -19.42 -18.13
C GLY A 19 29.12 -18.38 -18.15
N PHE A 20 27.90 -18.80 -18.29
CA PHE A 20 26.75 -17.98 -17.93
C PHE A 20 26.81 -17.80 -16.40
N SER A 21 27.29 -16.65 -15.92
CA SER A 21 27.04 -16.25 -14.54
C SER A 21 25.54 -16.12 -14.37
N PRO A 22 24.90 -16.78 -13.39
CA PRO A 22 23.51 -16.53 -13.10
C PRO A 22 23.35 -15.05 -12.77
N ALA A 23 22.40 -14.39 -13.45
CA ALA A 23 22.01 -13.04 -13.14
C ALA A 23 21.85 -12.94 -11.61
N ASN A 24 22.45 -11.94 -10.99
CA ASN A 24 22.36 -11.69 -9.56
C ASN A 24 20.89 -11.72 -9.15
N ALA A 25 20.39 -12.85 -8.65
CA ALA A 25 19.14 -12.89 -7.94
C ALA A 25 19.32 -11.99 -6.71
N GLN A 26 18.65 -10.85 -6.71
CA GLN A 26 18.74 -9.89 -5.62
C GLN A 26 18.34 -10.61 -4.33
N GLN A 27 19.30 -10.85 -3.47
CA GLN A 27 19.08 -11.59 -2.24
C GLN A 27 18.14 -10.78 -1.36
N LEU A 28 17.03 -11.40 -0.94
CA LEU A 28 16.07 -10.74 -0.05
C LEU A 28 16.77 -10.23 1.20
N PRO A 29 16.39 -9.05 1.72
CA PRO A 29 16.86 -8.60 3.01
C PRO A 29 16.60 -9.65 4.08
N GLN A 30 17.55 -9.87 4.98
CA GLN A 30 17.36 -10.79 6.10
C GLN A 30 16.16 -10.31 6.95
N PRO A 31 15.30 -11.24 7.41
CA PRO A 31 14.20 -10.88 8.29
C PRO A 31 14.70 -10.08 9.49
N PRO A 32 14.06 -8.97 9.85
CA PRO A 32 14.48 -8.19 11.02
C PRO A 32 14.16 -8.95 12.31
N GLN A 33 14.89 -8.64 13.38
CA GLN A 33 14.59 -9.20 14.70
C GLN A 33 13.32 -8.60 15.35
N SER A 34 12.90 -7.43 14.90
CA SER A 34 11.70 -6.72 15.37
C SER A 34 11.02 -6.02 14.22
N LEU A 35 9.75 -5.68 14.42
CA LEU A 35 8.94 -4.96 13.46
C LEU A 35 9.62 -3.67 12.97
N ARG A 36 9.62 -3.44 11.66
CA ARG A 36 10.10 -2.22 11.01
C ARG A 36 8.97 -1.60 10.17
N LEU A 37 8.89 -0.29 10.23
CA LEU A 37 8.01 0.52 9.41
C LEU A 37 8.86 1.39 8.48
N TYR A 38 8.62 1.28 7.17
CA TYR A 38 9.16 2.17 6.16
C TYR A 38 8.02 3.04 5.63
N VAL A 39 8.23 4.35 5.65
CA VAL A 39 7.30 5.34 5.10
C VAL A 39 7.81 5.71 3.71
N LEU A 40 6.96 5.53 2.70
CA LEU A 40 7.27 5.76 1.30
C LEU A 40 6.47 6.98 0.82
N ASP A 41 7.11 7.81 -0.01
CA ASP A 41 6.50 8.99 -0.61
C ASP A 41 5.61 8.55 -1.78
N CYS A 42 4.30 8.53 -1.57
CA CYS A 42 3.34 8.13 -2.60
C CYS A 42 2.49 9.28 -3.12
N GLY A 43 2.76 10.51 -2.66
CA GLY A 43 2.18 11.69 -3.27
C GLY A 43 1.74 12.78 -2.31
N ILE A 44 1.26 13.86 -2.92
CA ILE A 44 0.70 15.03 -2.24
C ILE A 44 -0.60 15.43 -2.94
N ILE A 45 -1.65 15.62 -2.17
CA ILE A 45 -2.91 16.21 -2.61
C ILE A 45 -2.89 17.69 -2.27
N THR A 46 -3.25 18.53 -3.25
CA THR A 46 -3.51 19.95 -3.03
C THR A 46 -4.97 20.22 -3.38
N PRO A 47 -5.91 20.05 -2.44
CA PRO A 47 -7.31 20.24 -2.73
C PRO A 47 -7.60 21.71 -3.09
N PRO A 48 -8.58 21.97 -3.97
CA PRO A 48 -8.92 23.35 -4.36
C PRO A 48 -9.50 24.17 -3.17
N ASN A 49 -10.11 23.49 -2.23
CA ASN A 49 -10.59 24.06 -0.97
C ASN A 49 -10.73 22.95 0.09
N VAL A 50 -10.93 23.33 1.33
CA VAL A 50 -11.10 22.41 2.48
C VAL A 50 -12.55 22.26 2.94
N ASP A 51 -13.50 22.90 2.26
CA ASP A 51 -14.93 22.92 2.65
C ASP A 51 -15.54 21.51 2.66
N ASN A 52 -15.11 20.64 1.72
CA ASN A 52 -15.55 19.24 1.66
C ASN A 52 -15.16 18.43 2.90
N TYR A 53 -14.12 18.87 3.63
CA TYR A 53 -13.68 18.27 4.91
C TYR A 53 -14.41 18.90 6.11
N GLY A 54 -15.33 19.82 5.86
CA GLY A 54 -16.07 20.57 6.87
C GLY A 54 -15.25 21.66 7.58
N LEU A 55 -14.07 21.98 7.03
CA LEU A 55 -13.11 22.95 7.55
C LEU A 55 -13.14 24.24 6.72
N LYS A 56 -12.66 25.33 7.30
CA LYS A 56 -12.44 26.60 6.59
C LYS A 56 -10.95 26.81 6.34
N PRO A 57 -10.55 27.60 5.31
CA PRO A 57 -9.13 27.83 5.01
C PRO A 57 -8.32 28.40 6.18
N ASN A 58 -8.93 29.18 7.06
CA ASN A 58 -8.29 29.73 8.25
C ASN A 58 -8.28 28.80 9.47
N GLU A 59 -8.88 27.61 9.35
CA GLU A 59 -8.90 26.58 10.40
C GLU A 59 -7.82 25.53 10.19
N VAL A 60 -7.14 25.50 9.04
CA VAL A 60 -6.08 24.54 8.72
C VAL A 60 -4.72 25.22 8.63
N ALA A 61 -3.69 24.56 9.14
CA ALA A 61 -2.33 25.08 9.09
C ALA A 61 -1.71 24.93 7.67
N ASP A 62 -2.01 23.84 6.98
CA ASP A 62 -1.62 23.59 5.59
C ASP A 62 -2.77 22.85 4.90
N THR A 63 -3.15 23.31 3.72
CA THR A 63 -4.21 22.67 2.94
C THR A 63 -3.72 21.44 2.17
N ARG A 64 -2.41 21.24 2.05
CA ARG A 64 -1.84 20.07 1.39
C ARG A 64 -1.88 18.85 2.30
N MET A 65 -2.20 17.71 1.72
CA MET A 65 -2.17 16.41 2.40
C MET A 65 -1.10 15.53 1.77
N VAL A 66 -0.38 14.79 2.58
CA VAL A 66 0.52 13.74 2.10
C VAL A 66 -0.23 12.41 2.04
N THR A 67 0.05 11.62 1.02
CA THR A 67 -0.49 10.27 0.85
C THR A 67 0.65 9.28 0.92
N PRO A 68 1.09 8.89 2.13
CA PRO A 68 2.17 7.93 2.28
C PRO A 68 1.70 6.52 1.97
N CYS A 69 2.60 5.70 1.39
CA CYS A 69 2.49 4.26 1.42
C CYS A 69 3.41 3.72 2.51
N PHE A 70 3.12 2.53 2.99
CA PHE A 70 3.93 1.97 4.07
C PHE A 70 4.33 0.53 3.75
N LEU A 71 5.61 0.21 3.96
CA LEU A 71 6.05 -1.18 4.02
C LEU A 71 6.34 -1.55 5.48
N ILE A 72 5.59 -2.53 5.96
CA ILE A 72 5.76 -3.12 7.28
C ILE A 72 6.53 -4.43 7.12
N VAL A 73 7.70 -4.53 7.75
CA VAL A 73 8.54 -5.72 7.70
C VAL A 73 8.58 -6.38 9.08
N HIS A 74 8.02 -7.57 9.13
CA HIS A 74 7.93 -8.41 10.31
C HIS A 74 8.91 -9.59 10.19
N PRO A 75 9.41 -10.23 11.28
CA PRO A 75 10.22 -11.44 11.20
C PRO A 75 9.61 -12.59 10.38
N ARG A 76 8.27 -12.63 10.25
CA ARG A 76 7.51 -13.67 9.54
C ARG A 76 7.00 -13.27 8.16
N GLY A 77 7.36 -12.10 7.63
CA GLY A 77 6.92 -11.63 6.32
C GLY A 77 6.80 -10.11 6.22
N SER A 78 6.09 -9.64 5.22
CA SER A 78 5.92 -8.21 4.95
C SER A 78 4.48 -7.88 4.57
N LEU A 79 4.07 -6.65 4.88
CA LEU A 79 2.78 -6.08 4.48
C LEU A 79 3.02 -4.75 3.77
N ILE A 80 2.55 -4.61 2.54
CA ILE A 80 2.38 -3.30 1.91
C ILE A 80 1.02 -2.73 2.29
N TRP A 81 1.00 -1.51 2.79
CA TRP A 81 -0.20 -0.78 3.20
C TRP A 81 -0.33 0.49 2.39
N ASP A 82 -1.41 0.58 1.60
CA ASP A 82 -1.67 1.55 0.56
C ASP A 82 -0.62 1.57 -0.56
N THR A 83 -0.99 2.02 -1.74
CA THR A 83 -0.18 1.90 -2.95
C THR A 83 -0.18 3.16 -3.82
N GLY A 84 -0.59 4.30 -3.26
CA GLY A 84 -0.41 5.63 -3.83
C GLY A 84 -1.48 6.11 -4.78
N GLU A 85 -1.25 7.28 -5.37
CA GLU A 85 -2.20 8.08 -6.12
C GLU A 85 -2.07 7.92 -7.64
N ILE A 86 -0.84 7.81 -8.14
CA ILE A 86 -0.55 7.74 -9.57
C ILE A 86 0.22 6.44 -9.83
N PRO A 87 -0.24 5.61 -10.77
CA PRO A 87 0.44 4.35 -11.05
C PRO A 87 1.86 4.57 -11.58
N ASP A 88 2.79 3.73 -11.17
CA ASP A 88 4.19 3.78 -11.60
C ASP A 88 4.35 3.73 -13.12
N SER A 89 3.41 3.09 -13.82
CA SER A 89 3.37 3.04 -15.29
C SER A 89 3.16 4.41 -15.96
N ALA A 90 2.71 5.42 -15.22
CA ALA A 90 2.57 6.78 -15.71
C ALA A 90 3.91 7.54 -15.76
N PHE A 91 4.95 7.04 -15.08
CA PHE A 91 6.26 7.67 -15.05
C PHE A 91 7.09 7.26 -16.27
N LYS A 92 7.72 8.25 -16.89
CA LYS A 92 8.72 8.01 -17.94
C LYS A 92 10.07 7.68 -17.31
N GLU A 93 10.90 6.96 -18.03
CA GLU A 93 12.28 6.71 -17.64
C GLU A 93 13.02 8.04 -17.39
N GLY A 94 13.71 8.16 -16.25
CA GLY A 94 14.33 9.42 -15.81
C GLY A 94 13.42 10.36 -15.01
N GLY A 95 12.16 9.96 -14.77
CA GLY A 95 11.22 10.35 -13.73
C GLY A 95 11.04 11.83 -13.40
N SER A 96 10.40 12.61 -14.28
CA SER A 96 9.83 13.89 -13.84
C SER A 96 8.61 13.64 -12.94
N PRO A 97 8.33 14.53 -11.95
CA PRO A 97 7.10 14.45 -11.15
C PRO A 97 5.87 14.34 -12.03
N GLN A 98 4.95 13.45 -11.66
CA GLN A 98 3.67 13.30 -12.34
C GLN A 98 2.60 14.11 -11.62
N LYS A 99 1.72 14.72 -12.40
CA LYS A 99 0.56 15.46 -11.90
C LYS A 99 -0.72 14.93 -12.54
N LEU A 100 -1.73 14.71 -11.72
CA LEU A 100 -3.06 14.36 -12.16
C LEU A 100 -4.08 15.15 -11.32
N ASN A 101 -4.76 16.13 -11.95
CA ASN A 101 -5.65 17.05 -11.24
C ASN A 101 -4.91 17.76 -10.08
N ASN A 102 -5.37 17.55 -8.85
CA ASN A 102 -4.80 18.08 -7.63
C ASN A 102 -3.76 17.15 -6.96
N TYR A 103 -3.41 16.05 -7.60
CA TYR A 103 -2.41 15.08 -7.13
C TYR A 103 -1.04 15.35 -7.75
N THR A 104 0.01 15.18 -6.95
CA THR A 104 1.40 15.26 -7.42
C THR A 104 2.20 14.11 -6.79
N VAL A 105 2.80 13.27 -7.62
CA VAL A 105 3.71 12.21 -7.18
C VAL A 105 5.10 12.48 -7.75
N VAL A 106 6.10 12.57 -6.87
CA VAL A 106 7.48 12.89 -7.24
C VAL A 106 8.28 11.61 -7.52
N ARG A 107 8.01 10.53 -6.81
CA ARG A 107 8.76 9.28 -6.90
C ARG A 107 7.82 8.10 -7.11
N PRO A 108 8.04 7.28 -8.13
CA PRO A 108 7.29 6.03 -8.27
C PRO A 108 7.54 5.09 -7.08
N LEU A 109 6.58 4.23 -6.77
CA LEU A 109 6.63 3.33 -5.61
C LEU A 109 7.69 2.23 -5.74
N LEU A 110 7.79 1.60 -6.92
CA LEU A 110 8.70 0.47 -7.14
C LEU A 110 10.18 0.80 -6.92
N PRO A 111 10.74 1.92 -7.41
CA PRO A 111 12.10 2.31 -7.11
C PRO A 111 12.37 2.53 -5.62
N GLN A 112 11.38 3.04 -4.87
CA GLN A 112 11.51 3.21 -3.41
C GLN A 112 11.58 1.85 -2.70
N LEU A 113 10.74 0.89 -3.10
CA LEU A 113 10.79 -0.48 -2.60
C LEU A 113 12.13 -1.15 -2.95
N ALA A 114 12.59 -1.00 -4.20
CA ALA A 114 13.86 -1.56 -4.65
C ALA A 114 15.06 -1.01 -3.87
N ALA A 115 15.05 0.28 -3.51
CA ALA A 115 16.10 0.92 -2.72
C ALA A 115 16.26 0.32 -1.31
N ILE A 116 15.21 -0.30 -0.77
CA ILE A 116 15.23 -1.00 0.51
C ILE A 116 15.24 -2.54 0.35
N GLY A 117 15.46 -3.03 -0.89
CA GLY A 117 15.63 -4.45 -1.21
C GLY A 117 14.35 -5.23 -1.41
N TYR A 118 13.20 -4.56 -1.62
CA TYR A 118 11.92 -5.20 -1.83
C TYR A 118 11.40 -5.01 -3.26
N THR A 119 10.61 -5.98 -3.70
CA THR A 119 9.86 -5.95 -4.96
C THR A 119 8.45 -6.50 -4.69
N PRO A 120 7.45 -6.23 -5.55
CA PRO A 120 6.12 -6.81 -5.36
C PRO A 120 6.12 -8.34 -5.20
N ALA A 121 7.03 -9.03 -5.89
CA ALA A 121 7.11 -10.51 -5.84
C ALA A 121 7.49 -11.07 -4.47
N ASN A 122 8.09 -10.27 -3.59
CA ASN A 122 8.50 -10.72 -2.26
C ASN A 122 7.68 -10.08 -1.11
N ILE A 123 6.56 -9.44 -1.43
CA ILE A 123 5.60 -8.94 -0.44
C ILE A 123 4.61 -10.06 -0.09
N THR A 124 4.50 -10.38 1.21
CA THR A 124 3.66 -11.47 1.70
C THR A 124 2.18 -11.09 1.68
N TYR A 125 1.86 -9.92 2.22
CA TYR A 125 0.50 -9.40 2.35
C TYR A 125 0.37 -8.03 1.69
N MET A 126 -0.80 -7.74 1.16
CA MET A 126 -1.21 -6.42 0.72
C MET A 126 -2.53 -6.08 1.38
N ALA A 127 -2.64 -4.88 1.92
CA ALA A 127 -3.89 -4.31 2.39
C ALA A 127 -3.95 -2.83 2.01
N LEU A 128 -5.15 -2.35 1.80
CA LEU A 128 -5.45 -0.95 1.50
C LEU A 128 -6.29 -0.41 2.64
N SER A 129 -6.04 0.82 3.07
CA SER A 129 -6.90 1.46 4.07
C SER A 129 -8.34 1.50 3.56
N HIS A 130 -8.51 1.77 2.26
CA HIS A 130 -9.79 1.76 1.55
C HIS A 130 -9.59 1.82 0.03
N TYR A 131 -10.68 1.91 -0.76
CA TYR A 131 -10.64 1.81 -2.23
C TYR A 131 -10.50 3.13 -3.00
N HIS A 132 -10.29 4.28 -2.38
CA HIS A 132 -10.14 5.54 -3.13
C HIS A 132 -8.84 5.58 -3.94
N GLY A 133 -8.86 6.38 -5.03
CA GLY A 133 -7.82 6.36 -6.06
C GLY A 133 -6.41 6.70 -5.57
N ASP A 134 -6.32 7.53 -4.55
CA ASP A 134 -5.10 8.00 -3.91
C ASP A 134 -4.42 6.96 -3.01
N HIS A 135 -5.07 5.81 -2.75
CA HIS A 135 -4.53 4.70 -1.96
C HIS A 135 -4.23 3.44 -2.78
N VAL A 136 -4.69 3.37 -4.05
CA VAL A 136 -4.80 2.09 -4.77
C VAL A 136 -4.07 2.04 -6.11
N ALA A 137 -3.45 3.13 -6.55
CA ALA A 137 -2.97 3.28 -7.93
C ALA A 137 -2.04 2.16 -8.41
N ASN A 138 -1.27 1.56 -7.52
CA ASN A 138 -0.35 0.46 -7.83
C ASN A 138 -0.81 -0.91 -7.27
N ALA A 139 -2.07 -1.06 -6.81
CA ALA A 139 -2.54 -2.29 -6.16
C ALA A 139 -2.37 -3.54 -7.03
N ASN A 140 -2.59 -3.44 -8.34
CA ASN A 140 -2.41 -4.54 -9.30
C ASN A 140 -0.99 -5.13 -9.30
N LEU A 141 0.04 -4.35 -8.96
CA LEU A 141 1.42 -4.83 -8.89
C LEU A 141 1.63 -5.86 -7.77
N PHE A 142 0.76 -5.85 -6.76
CA PHE A 142 0.82 -6.74 -5.60
C PHE A 142 -0.21 -7.89 -5.66
N ALA A 143 -0.75 -8.18 -6.84
CA ALA A 143 -1.73 -9.25 -7.01
C ALA A 143 -1.20 -10.65 -6.62
N GLY A 144 0.12 -10.85 -6.59
CA GLY A 144 0.77 -12.06 -6.09
C GLY A 144 0.79 -12.19 -4.56
N SER A 145 0.56 -11.12 -3.83
CA SER A 145 0.46 -11.11 -2.36
C SER A 145 -0.90 -11.63 -1.90
N THR A 146 -1.00 -12.06 -0.64
CA THR A 146 -2.31 -12.31 -0.02
C THR A 146 -2.99 -10.97 0.29
N TRP A 147 -4.13 -10.72 -0.33
CA TRP A 147 -4.91 -9.50 -0.14
C TRP A 147 -5.78 -9.60 1.10
N ILE A 148 -5.57 -8.71 2.08
CA ILE A 148 -6.39 -8.60 3.29
C ILE A 148 -7.35 -7.43 3.09
N VAL A 149 -8.65 -7.68 3.16
CA VAL A 149 -9.66 -6.67 2.82
C VAL A 149 -10.97 -6.89 3.57
N GLN A 150 -11.61 -5.80 3.97
CA GLN A 150 -12.98 -5.83 4.49
C GLN A 150 -13.99 -6.09 3.37
N LYS A 151 -15.01 -6.90 3.65
CA LYS A 151 -16.11 -7.22 2.71
C LYS A 151 -16.78 -5.96 2.19
N GLY A 152 -16.96 -4.94 3.06
CA GLY A 152 -17.57 -3.67 2.70
C GLY A 152 -16.89 -2.94 1.54
N ASP A 153 -15.57 -3.09 1.38
CA ASP A 153 -14.82 -2.52 0.26
C ASP A 153 -14.59 -3.53 -0.88
N ARG A 154 -14.35 -4.81 -0.55
CA ARG A 154 -14.15 -5.84 -1.58
C ARG A 154 -15.34 -6.00 -2.51
N ASP A 155 -16.55 -6.04 -1.96
CA ASP A 155 -17.76 -6.29 -2.76
C ASP A 155 -17.99 -5.19 -3.81
N PRO A 156 -17.94 -3.87 -3.50
CA PRO A 156 -18.04 -2.84 -4.53
C PRO A 156 -16.85 -2.81 -5.49
N ILE A 157 -15.64 -3.21 -5.08
CA ILE A 157 -14.47 -3.33 -5.95
C ILE A 157 -14.71 -4.37 -7.05
N LEU A 158 -15.21 -5.55 -6.69
CA LEU A 158 -15.40 -6.69 -7.58
C LEU A 158 -16.81 -6.77 -8.18
N ALA A 159 -17.68 -5.80 -7.90
CA ALA A 159 -19.05 -5.79 -8.43
C ALA A 159 -19.04 -5.68 -9.96
N PRO A 160 -19.92 -6.43 -10.66
CA PRO A 160 -20.11 -6.26 -12.10
C PRO A 160 -20.50 -4.81 -12.46
N ARG A 161 -19.97 -4.30 -13.57
CA ARG A 161 -20.32 -2.97 -14.09
C ARG A 161 -21.37 -3.07 -15.21
N PRO A 162 -22.24 -2.06 -15.42
CA PRO A 162 -22.33 -0.79 -14.68
C PRO A 162 -23.06 -0.95 -13.34
N VAL A 163 -22.49 -0.39 -12.29
CA VAL A 163 -23.16 -0.19 -11.01
C VAL A 163 -23.60 1.26 -10.95
N PRO A 164 -24.87 1.58 -10.65
CA PRO A 164 -25.24 2.97 -10.41
C PRO A 164 -24.37 3.55 -9.29
N PRO A 165 -23.78 4.76 -9.45
CA PRO A 165 -23.02 5.35 -8.38
C PRO A 165 -23.91 5.51 -7.14
N PRO A 166 -23.40 5.29 -5.92
CA PRO A 166 -24.14 5.54 -4.70
C PRO A 166 -24.50 7.02 -4.61
N ALA A 167 -25.55 7.33 -3.87
CA ALA A 167 -25.99 8.70 -3.64
C ALA A 167 -24.92 9.52 -2.89
N THR A 168 -24.09 8.86 -2.10
CA THR A 168 -22.96 9.41 -1.36
C THR A 168 -21.75 8.49 -1.49
N GLY A 169 -20.54 9.07 -1.32
CA GLY A 169 -19.29 8.33 -1.46
C GLY A 169 -18.81 8.18 -2.91
N ARG A 170 -17.70 7.49 -3.09
CA ARG A 170 -17.08 7.24 -4.39
C ARG A 170 -17.18 5.77 -4.75
N VAL A 171 -17.18 5.48 -6.05
CA VAL A 171 -17.15 4.10 -6.58
C VAL A 171 -15.71 3.75 -6.92
N PRO A 172 -15.22 2.57 -6.54
CA PRO A 172 -13.86 2.15 -6.92
C PRO A 172 -13.71 2.09 -8.45
N ASP A 173 -12.56 2.54 -8.97
CA ASP A 173 -12.22 2.38 -10.39
C ASP A 173 -11.69 0.96 -10.62
N PRO A 174 -12.38 0.12 -11.41
CA PRO A 174 -12.01 -1.28 -11.61
C PRO A 174 -10.58 -1.49 -12.11
N LYS A 175 -10.04 -0.56 -12.89
CA LYS A 175 -8.70 -0.68 -13.48
C LYS A 175 -7.58 -0.85 -12.44
N PHE A 176 -7.79 -0.36 -11.22
CA PHE A 176 -6.80 -0.52 -10.14
C PHE A 176 -6.84 -1.89 -9.46
N PHE A 177 -7.87 -2.72 -9.75
CA PHE A 177 -8.15 -3.95 -9.02
C PHE A 177 -8.25 -5.20 -9.91
N GLU A 178 -8.05 -5.07 -11.22
CA GLU A 178 -8.19 -6.18 -12.18
C GLU A 178 -7.35 -7.39 -11.80
N GLY A 179 -6.11 -7.15 -11.34
CA GLY A 179 -5.21 -8.21 -10.89
C GLY A 179 -5.65 -8.88 -9.59
N LEU A 180 -6.42 -8.19 -8.75
CA LEU A 180 -6.81 -8.67 -7.42
C LEU A 180 -7.97 -9.65 -7.43
N ALA A 181 -8.72 -9.72 -8.52
CA ALA A 181 -9.87 -10.64 -8.64
C ALA A 181 -9.50 -12.11 -8.38
N ASN A 182 -8.26 -12.49 -8.73
CA ASN A 182 -7.73 -13.83 -8.57
C ASN A 182 -6.69 -13.95 -7.43
N SER A 183 -6.45 -12.90 -6.67
CA SER A 183 -5.51 -12.92 -5.55
C SER A 183 -6.01 -13.80 -4.42
N LYS A 184 -5.09 -14.50 -3.75
CA LYS A 184 -5.41 -15.12 -2.47
C LYS A 184 -5.92 -14.04 -1.52
N THR A 185 -7.09 -14.24 -0.92
CA THR A 185 -7.77 -13.20 -0.12
C THR A 185 -8.04 -13.68 1.29
N VAL A 186 -7.75 -12.84 2.27
CA VAL A 186 -8.29 -12.90 3.63
C VAL A 186 -9.44 -11.90 3.68
N LEU A 187 -10.67 -12.41 3.66
CA LEU A 187 -11.88 -11.59 3.69
C LEU A 187 -12.34 -11.38 5.12
N LEU A 188 -12.39 -10.12 5.53
CA LEU A 188 -12.87 -9.68 6.84
C LEU A 188 -14.30 -9.15 6.70
N ASN A 189 -15.11 -9.31 7.74
CA ASN A 189 -16.52 -8.89 7.74
C ASN A 189 -16.83 -7.97 8.92
N GLY A 190 -16.02 -6.94 9.10
CA GLY A 190 -16.16 -5.94 10.17
C GLY A 190 -15.31 -6.20 11.40
N GLU A 191 -14.63 -7.36 11.48
CA GLU A 191 -13.70 -7.68 12.57
C GLU A 191 -12.31 -7.07 12.36
N ASP A 192 -11.59 -6.89 13.47
CA ASP A 192 -10.16 -6.62 13.47
C ASP A 192 -9.36 -7.87 13.06
N HIS A 193 -8.14 -7.68 12.55
CA HIS A 193 -7.31 -8.80 12.10
C HIS A 193 -5.84 -8.62 12.51
N ASP A 194 -5.31 -9.59 13.24
CA ASP A 194 -3.88 -9.68 13.54
C ASP A 194 -3.14 -10.35 12.38
N VAL A 195 -2.43 -9.54 11.58
CA VAL A 195 -1.80 -9.97 10.32
C VAL A 195 -0.80 -11.10 10.52
N PHE A 196 -0.04 -11.06 11.60
CA PHE A 196 1.01 -12.04 11.90
C PHE A 196 0.70 -12.92 13.12
N GLY A 197 -0.43 -12.71 13.82
CA GLY A 197 -0.88 -13.53 14.95
C GLY A 197 -0.04 -13.37 16.23
N ASP A 198 0.57 -12.20 16.45
CA ASP A 198 1.33 -11.88 17.67
C ASP A 198 0.98 -10.51 18.28
N GLY A 199 -0.04 -9.87 17.74
CA GLY A 199 -0.54 -8.58 18.18
C GLY A 199 0.36 -7.38 17.88
N THR A 200 1.36 -7.54 17.02
CA THR A 200 2.27 -6.43 16.66
C THR A 200 1.81 -5.64 15.44
N VAL A 201 1.01 -6.25 14.56
CA VAL A 201 0.44 -5.65 13.35
C VAL A 201 -1.03 -6.01 13.28
N VAL A 202 -1.90 -5.07 13.63
CA VAL A 202 -3.34 -5.32 13.72
C VAL A 202 -4.11 -4.34 12.83
N ILE A 203 -4.84 -4.88 11.86
CA ILE A 203 -5.83 -4.13 11.09
C ILE A 203 -7.05 -3.90 11.97
N LYS A 204 -7.47 -2.65 12.11
CA LYS A 204 -8.65 -2.21 12.85
C LYS A 204 -9.77 -1.88 11.87
N SER A 205 -10.94 -2.47 12.04
CA SER A 205 -12.12 -2.11 11.25
C SER A 205 -12.61 -0.72 11.66
N THR A 206 -12.65 0.21 10.70
CA THR A 206 -13.03 1.62 10.93
C THR A 206 -13.96 2.13 9.82
N PRO A 207 -15.09 1.45 9.57
CA PRO A 207 -16.00 1.80 8.48
C PRO A 207 -16.62 3.19 8.65
N GLY A 208 -17.00 3.80 7.53
CA GLY A 208 -17.68 5.10 7.48
C GLY A 208 -17.21 5.96 6.32
N HIS A 209 -15.92 6.24 6.20
CA HIS A 209 -15.33 6.91 5.04
C HIS A 209 -15.60 6.08 3.76
N THR A 210 -15.25 4.81 3.78
CA THR A 210 -15.85 3.79 2.92
C THR A 210 -16.51 2.71 3.79
N PRO A 211 -17.38 1.85 3.22
CA PRO A 211 -18.02 0.78 3.99
C PRO A 211 -17.06 -0.24 4.60
N GLY A 212 -15.88 -0.41 4.00
CA GLY A 212 -14.83 -1.33 4.45
C GLY A 212 -13.54 -0.62 4.87
N HIS A 213 -13.59 0.67 5.19
CA HIS A 213 -12.40 1.41 5.64
C HIS A 213 -11.77 0.73 6.86
N GLN A 214 -10.43 0.73 6.90
CA GLN A 214 -9.64 0.13 7.96
C GLN A 214 -8.42 1.00 8.30
N ALA A 215 -7.97 0.93 9.55
CA ALA A 215 -6.75 1.56 10.06
C ALA A 215 -5.74 0.47 10.43
N LEU A 216 -4.46 0.84 10.60
CA LEU A 216 -3.40 -0.12 10.92
C LEU A 216 -2.69 0.24 12.22
N TYR A 217 -2.75 -0.65 13.20
CA TYR A 217 -2.04 -0.53 14.47
C TYR A 217 -0.74 -1.32 14.46
N LEU A 218 0.35 -0.69 14.92
CA LEU A 218 1.70 -1.23 14.93
C LEU A 218 2.33 -1.09 16.32
N LYS A 219 2.98 -2.14 16.82
CA LYS A 219 3.84 -2.10 18.01
C LYS A 219 5.30 -2.07 17.61
N LEU A 220 5.87 -0.90 17.50
CA LEU A 220 7.27 -0.71 17.11
C LEU A 220 8.18 -0.72 18.34
N ALA A 221 9.27 -1.49 18.30
CA ALA A 221 10.15 -1.67 19.46
C ALA A 221 10.82 -0.36 19.95
N LYS A 222 11.11 0.58 19.03
CA LYS A 222 11.79 1.84 19.35
C LYS A 222 10.84 3.04 19.46
N THR A 223 9.90 3.14 18.54
CA THR A 223 8.97 4.28 18.44
C THR A 223 7.79 4.13 19.41
N GLY A 224 7.50 2.91 19.86
CA GLY A 224 6.28 2.61 20.60
C GLY A 224 5.11 2.26 19.68
N ASN A 225 3.91 2.42 20.18
CA ASN A 225 2.69 2.08 19.46
C ASN A 225 2.30 3.20 18.51
N VAL A 226 1.96 2.84 17.27
CA VAL A 226 1.55 3.78 16.21
C VAL A 226 0.24 3.27 15.59
N LEU A 227 -0.66 4.18 15.25
CA LEU A 227 -1.86 3.88 14.48
C LEU A 227 -1.86 4.73 13.20
N LEU A 228 -1.84 4.07 12.06
CA LEU A 228 -2.01 4.69 10.74
C LEU A 228 -3.50 4.75 10.46
N SER A 229 -4.05 5.95 10.42
CA SER A 229 -5.50 6.16 10.39
C SER A 229 -6.17 5.92 9.04
N GLY A 230 -5.40 5.90 7.94
CA GLY A 230 -6.00 6.09 6.62
C GLY A 230 -6.81 7.39 6.61
N ASP A 231 -7.90 7.40 5.86
CA ASP A 231 -8.80 8.55 5.73
C ASP A 231 -9.88 8.63 6.81
N LEU A 232 -9.62 7.98 7.97
CA LEU A 232 -10.42 8.28 9.15
C LEU A 232 -10.24 9.75 9.57
N TYR A 233 -9.07 10.32 9.28
CA TYR A 233 -8.73 11.75 9.43
C TYR A 233 -7.85 12.21 8.27
N HIS A 234 -8.20 13.34 7.66
CA HIS A 234 -7.43 13.98 6.59
C HIS A 234 -6.58 15.15 7.14
N TYR A 235 -7.09 15.83 8.15
CA TYR A 235 -6.44 16.95 8.81
C TYR A 235 -6.48 16.79 10.34
N PRO A 236 -5.42 17.15 11.06
CA PRO A 236 -5.43 17.17 12.53
C PRO A 236 -6.57 18.03 13.10
N GLU A 237 -6.97 19.06 12.35
CA GLU A 237 -8.04 19.99 12.72
C GLU A 237 -9.42 19.32 12.72
N GLU A 238 -9.61 18.22 12.00
CA GLU A 238 -10.85 17.44 12.07
C GLU A 238 -11.07 16.85 13.47
N ILE A 239 -10.00 16.48 14.18
CA ILE A 239 -10.06 16.03 15.57
C ILE A 239 -10.45 17.21 16.46
N THR A 240 -9.77 18.35 16.29
CA THR A 240 -9.96 19.56 17.12
C THR A 240 -11.39 20.11 16.99
N TYR A 241 -11.89 20.22 15.76
CA TYR A 241 -13.19 20.80 15.45
C TYR A 241 -14.32 19.74 15.31
N LYS A 242 -14.02 18.46 15.51
CA LYS A 242 -14.94 17.32 15.35
C LYS A 242 -15.66 17.34 13.98
N LYS A 243 -14.91 17.62 12.92
CA LYS A 243 -15.43 17.69 11.56
C LYS A 243 -15.32 16.34 10.87
N ILE A 244 -16.32 16.03 10.06
CA ILE A 244 -16.37 14.82 9.23
C ILE A 244 -16.58 15.27 7.79
N PRO A 245 -15.82 14.72 6.82
CA PRO A 245 -15.93 15.06 5.41
C PRO A 245 -17.33 14.87 4.85
N SER A 246 -17.72 15.75 3.91
CA SER A 246 -19.03 15.69 3.29
C SER A 246 -19.23 14.47 2.39
N PHE A 247 -18.13 13.91 1.91
CA PHE A 247 -18.06 12.79 0.96
C PHE A 247 -17.92 11.42 1.63
N ASP A 248 -17.88 11.32 2.96
CA ASP A 248 -17.90 10.04 3.65
C ASP A 248 -19.18 9.26 3.32
N SER A 249 -19.03 7.98 3.06
CA SER A 249 -20.15 7.09 2.73
C SER A 249 -21.21 7.04 3.83
N ASN A 250 -20.76 7.11 5.10
CA ASN A 250 -21.65 7.15 6.27
C ASN A 250 -20.99 7.92 7.43
N LYS A 251 -21.41 9.18 7.60
CA LYS A 251 -20.84 10.08 8.63
C LYS A 251 -21.08 9.62 10.06
N GLU A 252 -22.23 9.02 10.35
CA GLU A 252 -22.54 8.50 11.69
C GLU A 252 -21.61 7.35 12.04
N GLN A 253 -21.33 6.49 11.06
CA GLN A 253 -20.42 5.38 11.24
C GLN A 253 -18.95 5.86 11.36
N THR A 254 -18.55 6.87 10.58
CA THR A 254 -17.23 7.54 10.76
C THR A 254 -17.09 8.09 12.18
N ALA A 255 -18.12 8.77 12.71
CA ALA A 255 -18.09 9.29 14.07
C ALA A 255 -17.86 8.16 15.11
N LYS A 256 -18.58 7.06 15.00
CA LYS A 256 -18.42 5.87 15.87
C LYS A 256 -17.02 5.25 15.74
N SER A 257 -16.51 5.13 14.52
CA SER A 257 -15.16 4.62 14.26
C SER A 257 -14.09 5.53 14.87
N ARG A 258 -14.25 6.86 14.79
CA ARG A 258 -13.37 7.83 15.43
C ARG A 258 -13.39 7.71 16.96
N GLU A 259 -14.57 7.65 17.58
CA GLU A 259 -14.69 7.43 19.03
C GLU A 259 -14.00 6.16 19.49
N MET A 260 -14.20 5.06 18.78
CA MET A 260 -13.55 3.78 19.07
C MET A 260 -12.02 3.89 18.94
N ILE A 261 -11.51 4.51 17.87
CA ILE A 261 -10.08 4.67 17.65
C ILE A 261 -9.44 5.63 18.64
N GLU A 262 -10.08 6.75 18.99
CA GLU A 262 -9.59 7.67 20.02
C GLU A 262 -9.45 6.98 21.37
N ALA A 263 -10.45 6.20 21.77
CA ALA A 263 -10.40 5.38 22.99
C ALA A 263 -9.26 4.33 22.92
N PHE A 264 -9.13 3.64 21.80
CA PHE A 264 -8.07 2.63 21.58
C PHE A 264 -6.67 3.27 21.63
N VAL A 265 -6.45 4.38 20.96
CA VAL A 265 -5.18 5.14 20.95
C VAL A 265 -4.79 5.55 22.37
N LYS A 266 -5.74 6.09 23.13
CA LYS A 266 -5.51 6.46 24.53
C LYS A 266 -5.17 5.25 25.41
N GLN A 267 -5.93 4.17 25.29
CA GLN A 267 -5.73 2.94 26.09
C GLN A 267 -4.37 2.30 25.82
N ASN A 268 -3.91 2.34 24.58
CA ASN A 268 -2.66 1.70 24.16
C ASN A 268 -1.47 2.66 24.13
N ASN A 269 -1.62 3.90 24.56
CA ASN A 269 -0.60 4.96 24.45
C ASN A 269 0.03 4.99 23.05
N ALA A 270 -0.83 4.96 22.02
CA ALA A 270 -0.41 4.99 20.63
C ALA A 270 -0.32 6.42 20.11
N GLN A 271 0.57 6.63 19.14
CA GLN A 271 0.62 7.87 18.33
C GLN A 271 -0.31 7.66 17.12
N LEU A 272 -1.08 8.68 16.80
CA LEU A 272 -1.95 8.74 15.62
C LEU A 272 -1.26 9.54 14.53
#